data_2a46997ec0a291e0ac7a86b42338dbfd
#
_entry.id   2a46997ec0a291e0ac7a86b42338dbfd
#
_cell.length_a   1.000
_cell.length_b   1.000
_cell.length_c   1.000
_cell.angle_alpha   90.00
_cell.angle_beta   90.00
_cell.angle_gamma   90.00
#
_symmetry.space_group_name_H-M   'P 1'
#
loop_
_entity.id
_entity.type
_entity.pdbx_description
1 polymer ?
#
loop_
_entity_poly.entity_id
_entity_poly.type
_entity_poly.pdbx_seq_one_letter_code
_entity_poly.pdbx_strand_id
1 'polypeptide(L)'
;MVIRRAVEHPGYTADDRARYLDEPAKRGGRTEFARDRARIIHSFALRRLAAKTQVAVPWATDFPRTRLSHSLECAQVGRELGAALGADPDLMEGACLAHDLGHPPFGHNGEMALNQVAKSCGGFEGNAQSIRLLIRLEAKTVLPDGKSIGLNLTRASLDAATKYPWSRDKDSEKFGVYEDDLDIFNWYRQGAKPGVTSMEAQIMDWSDDVAYSVHDLEDSLVTGQVKLDQLSSDLKNLYKVAKADYLPDISEAEIENALKSLQQLSCWPKNYDGSHSSLGRLKDLASQLIGRFAQSVEVATQEKYGDGDLTRYNANLVVPRAQRVEVALLKSIAGHYVINAEASQVRYAEQQKLLT
;
A
#
# COMPACT_ATOMS: atom_id res chain seq x y z
N MET A 1 -14.83 23.70 -31.43
CA MET A 1 -14.23 23.40 -30.11
C MET A 1 -13.20 22.31 -30.32
N VAL A 2 -11.91 22.62 -30.24
CA VAL A 2 -10.84 21.64 -30.41
C VAL A 2 -10.65 20.90 -29.10
N ILE A 3 -11.01 19.62 -29.04
CA ILE A 3 -10.72 18.77 -27.90
C ILE A 3 -9.22 18.47 -27.94
N ARG A 4 -8.44 18.97 -26.98
CA ARG A 4 -7.05 18.57 -26.84
C ARG A 4 -7.00 17.06 -26.58
N ARG A 5 -6.24 16.32 -27.40
CA ARG A 5 -5.95 14.90 -27.11
C ARG A 5 -4.99 14.84 -25.93
N ALA A 6 -5.24 13.93 -24.98
CA ALA A 6 -4.25 13.60 -23.97
C ALA A 6 -3.05 12.92 -24.64
N VAL A 7 -1.86 13.17 -24.11
CA VAL A 7 -0.63 12.54 -24.57
C VAL A 7 -0.37 11.34 -23.66
N GLU A 8 -0.26 10.15 -24.27
CA GLU A 8 0.11 8.94 -23.56
C GLU A 8 1.58 8.98 -23.13
N HIS A 9 1.87 8.41 -21.97
CA HIS A 9 3.24 8.38 -21.43
C HIS A 9 4.15 7.50 -22.29
N PRO A 10 5.35 7.99 -22.73
CA PRO A 10 6.21 7.27 -23.68
C PRO A 10 6.80 5.97 -23.09
N GLY A 11 6.97 5.87 -21.78
CA GLY A 11 7.52 4.70 -21.09
C GLY A 11 6.64 3.44 -21.14
N TYR A 12 5.43 3.50 -21.74
CA TYR A 12 4.51 2.36 -21.83
C TYR A 12 4.13 2.07 -23.29
N THR A 13 4.01 0.79 -23.61
CA THR A 13 3.65 0.29 -24.95
C THR A 13 2.13 0.28 -25.16
N ALA A 14 1.69 -0.02 -26.38
CA ALA A 14 0.28 -0.27 -26.65
C ALA A 14 -0.25 -1.49 -25.89
N ASP A 15 0.58 -2.52 -25.72
CA ASP A 15 0.24 -3.72 -24.94
C ASP A 15 0.04 -3.41 -23.45
N ASP A 16 0.82 -2.52 -22.87
CA ASP A 16 0.64 -2.09 -21.47
C ASP A 16 -0.70 -1.38 -21.27
N ARG A 17 -1.20 -0.70 -22.30
CA ARG A 17 -2.49 -0.01 -22.33
C ARG A 17 -3.65 -0.87 -22.80
N ALA A 18 -3.40 -2.11 -23.27
CA ALA A 18 -4.43 -3.03 -23.70
C ALA A 18 -5.37 -3.41 -22.54
N ARG A 19 -6.64 -3.65 -22.85
CA ARG A 19 -7.67 -4.12 -21.95
C ARG A 19 -8.04 -5.57 -22.27
N TYR A 20 -8.50 -6.32 -21.27
CA TYR A 20 -8.92 -7.71 -21.48
C TYR A 20 -10.08 -7.81 -22.48
N LEU A 21 -11.02 -6.88 -22.42
CA LEU A 21 -12.09 -6.72 -23.38
C LEU A 21 -11.92 -5.38 -24.10
N ASP A 22 -11.92 -5.41 -25.42
CA ASP A 22 -11.92 -4.21 -26.24
C ASP A 22 -13.17 -3.35 -25.97
N GLU A 23 -12.97 -2.06 -25.84
CA GLU A 23 -14.04 -1.11 -25.60
C GLU A 23 -14.20 -0.16 -26.79
N PRO A 24 -15.43 0.31 -27.08
CA PRO A 24 -15.64 1.34 -28.08
C PRO A 24 -14.79 2.59 -27.81
N ALA A 25 -14.39 3.27 -28.87
CA ALA A 25 -13.62 4.49 -28.80
C ALA A 25 -14.25 5.49 -27.81
N LYS A 26 -13.47 5.98 -26.88
CA LYS A 26 -13.90 6.93 -25.87
C LYS A 26 -13.60 8.37 -26.29
N ARG A 27 -14.31 9.33 -25.67
CA ARG A 27 -14.03 10.76 -25.83
C ARG A 27 -12.53 11.01 -25.55
N GLY A 28 -11.85 11.76 -26.40
CA GLY A 28 -10.47 12.22 -26.20
C GLY A 28 -10.32 13.08 -24.93
N GLY A 29 -9.07 13.38 -24.55
CA GLY A 29 -8.76 14.26 -23.43
C GLY A 29 -8.42 13.56 -22.11
N ARG A 30 -8.40 12.20 -22.08
CA ARG A 30 -7.83 11.39 -20.99
C ARG A 30 -7.00 10.28 -21.56
N THR A 31 -5.87 9.97 -20.90
CA THR A 31 -5.05 8.78 -21.15
C THR A 31 -5.79 7.53 -20.69
N GLU A 32 -5.33 6.35 -21.09
CA GLU A 32 -5.92 5.10 -20.60
C GLU A 32 -5.71 4.91 -19.10
N PHE A 33 -4.56 5.32 -18.56
CA PHE A 33 -4.29 5.27 -17.12
C PHE A 33 -5.15 6.27 -16.32
N ALA A 34 -5.37 7.48 -16.83
CA ALA A 34 -6.31 8.44 -16.23
C ALA A 34 -7.75 7.89 -16.19
N ARG A 35 -8.14 7.05 -17.17
CA ARG A 35 -9.43 6.34 -17.17
C ARG A 35 -9.48 5.26 -16.11
N ASP A 36 -8.39 4.50 -15.93
CA ASP A 36 -8.31 3.44 -14.96
C ASP A 36 -8.34 3.97 -13.53
N ARG A 37 -7.57 5.03 -13.26
CA ARG A 37 -7.67 5.75 -11.99
C ARG A 37 -9.10 6.20 -11.68
N ALA A 38 -9.79 6.77 -12.66
CA ALA A 38 -11.18 7.19 -12.48
C ALA A 38 -12.12 5.99 -12.22
N ARG A 39 -11.90 4.82 -12.84
CA ARG A 39 -12.69 3.61 -12.56
C ARG A 39 -12.51 3.14 -11.13
N ILE A 40 -11.28 3.16 -10.62
CA ILE A 40 -10.97 2.80 -9.23
C ILE A 40 -11.64 3.78 -8.27
N ILE A 41 -11.49 5.10 -8.50
CA ILE A 41 -12.11 6.15 -7.66
C ILE A 41 -13.63 5.99 -7.58
N HIS A 42 -14.29 5.61 -8.68
CA HIS A 42 -15.74 5.42 -8.70
C HIS A 42 -16.23 4.02 -8.31
N SER A 43 -15.31 3.10 -7.92
CA SER A 43 -15.66 1.75 -7.49
C SER A 43 -16.40 1.73 -6.15
N PHE A 44 -17.23 0.72 -5.96
CA PHE A 44 -17.86 0.49 -4.65
C PHE A 44 -16.82 0.03 -3.62
N ALA A 45 -15.82 -0.74 -4.06
CA ALA A 45 -14.75 -1.23 -3.20
C ALA A 45 -13.98 -0.09 -2.54
N LEU A 46 -13.59 0.96 -3.28
CA LEU A 46 -12.88 2.10 -2.70
C LEU A 46 -13.75 2.83 -1.66
N ARG A 47 -15.03 3.05 -1.94
CA ARG A 47 -15.93 3.69 -0.97
C ARG A 47 -16.10 2.90 0.33
N ARG A 48 -16.06 1.55 0.25
CA ARG A 48 -16.14 0.67 1.43
C ARG A 48 -14.95 0.85 2.38
N LEU A 49 -13.80 1.33 1.90
CA LEU A 49 -12.63 1.58 2.73
C LEU A 49 -12.90 2.68 3.79
N ALA A 50 -13.84 3.59 3.56
CA ALA A 50 -14.25 4.62 4.53
C ALA A 50 -14.82 4.01 5.83
N ALA A 51 -15.38 2.81 5.78
CA ALA A 51 -15.94 2.12 6.94
C ALA A 51 -14.97 1.09 7.56
N LYS A 52 -13.75 0.97 7.05
CA LYS A 52 -12.73 0.04 7.56
C LYS A 52 -11.67 0.82 8.33
N THR A 53 -11.34 0.33 9.53
CA THR A 53 -10.31 0.93 10.39
C THR A 53 -8.91 0.72 9.84
N GLN A 54 -8.01 1.67 10.06
CA GLN A 54 -6.57 1.50 9.92
C GLN A 54 -5.99 1.08 11.28
N VAL A 55 -5.84 1.97 12.21
CA VAL A 55 -5.35 1.73 13.58
C VAL A 55 -6.43 1.99 14.62
N ALA A 56 -6.98 3.20 14.63
CA ALA A 56 -8.06 3.59 15.55
C ALA A 56 -9.43 3.31 14.93
N VAL A 57 -10.40 2.91 15.77
CA VAL A 57 -11.79 2.72 15.32
C VAL A 57 -12.41 4.06 14.92
N PRO A 58 -13.20 4.14 13.82
CA PRO A 58 -13.70 5.40 13.26
C PRO A 58 -14.51 6.28 14.22
N TRP A 59 -15.05 5.73 15.29
CA TRP A 59 -15.86 6.44 16.29
C TRP A 59 -15.14 6.71 17.63
N ALA A 60 -13.85 6.35 17.74
CA ALA A 60 -13.08 6.54 18.98
C ALA A 60 -12.46 7.95 19.07
N THR A 61 -12.33 8.67 17.97
CA THR A 61 -11.76 10.02 17.90
C THR A 61 -12.49 10.84 16.84
N ASP A 62 -12.38 12.17 16.91
CA ASP A 62 -12.91 13.09 15.88
C ASP A 62 -12.13 13.03 14.56
N PHE A 63 -10.93 12.46 14.56
CA PHE A 63 -10.00 12.40 13.42
C PHE A 63 -9.50 10.96 13.15
N PRO A 64 -10.40 9.99 12.91
CA PRO A 64 -9.97 8.61 12.67
C PRO A 64 -9.34 8.49 11.29
N ARG A 65 -8.18 7.81 11.20
CA ARG A 65 -7.67 7.37 9.90
C ARG A 65 -8.37 6.09 9.50
N THR A 66 -9.12 6.15 8.42
CA THR A 66 -9.75 4.98 7.77
C THR A 66 -8.81 4.43 6.69
N ARG A 67 -9.07 3.21 6.21
CA ARG A 67 -8.33 2.68 5.06
C ARG A 67 -8.48 3.53 3.81
N LEU A 68 -9.59 4.26 3.66
CA LEU A 68 -9.76 5.21 2.55
C LEU A 68 -8.77 6.39 2.65
N SER A 69 -8.68 7.02 3.83
CA SER A 69 -7.72 8.13 4.02
C SER A 69 -6.26 7.64 3.89
N HIS A 70 -5.94 6.46 4.43
CA HIS A 70 -4.63 5.83 4.22
C HIS A 70 -4.33 5.58 2.73
N SER A 71 -5.28 5.00 1.97
CA SER A 71 -5.09 4.78 0.53
C SER A 71 -4.88 6.08 -0.26
N LEU A 72 -5.51 7.19 0.16
CA LEU A 72 -5.29 8.51 -0.44
C LEU A 72 -3.88 9.05 -0.11
N GLU A 73 -3.42 8.87 1.12
CA GLU A 73 -2.08 9.27 1.56
C GLU A 73 -0.99 8.43 0.86
N CYS A 74 -1.17 7.12 0.77
CA CYS A 74 -0.32 6.22 -0.02
C CYS A 74 -0.29 6.63 -1.50
N ALA A 75 -1.45 6.99 -2.07
CA ALA A 75 -1.55 7.42 -3.47
C ALA A 75 -0.80 8.74 -3.73
N GLN A 76 -0.79 9.66 -2.76
CA GLN A 76 -0.01 10.89 -2.86
C GLN A 76 1.49 10.59 -2.93
N VAL A 77 2.00 9.76 -2.02
CA VAL A 77 3.42 9.36 -1.98
C VAL A 77 3.80 8.62 -3.26
N GLY A 78 3.02 7.61 -3.66
CA GLY A 78 3.32 6.78 -4.83
C GLY A 78 3.24 7.55 -6.15
N ARG A 79 2.31 8.51 -6.26
CA ARG A 79 2.20 9.39 -7.43
C ARG A 79 3.45 10.26 -7.60
N GLU A 80 3.96 10.86 -6.52
CA GLU A 80 5.12 11.73 -6.55
C GLU A 80 6.41 10.93 -6.80
N LEU A 81 6.63 9.85 -6.04
CA LEU A 81 7.81 9.00 -6.22
C LEU A 81 7.83 8.34 -7.60
N GLY A 82 6.68 7.86 -8.07
CA GLY A 82 6.57 7.27 -9.41
C GLY A 82 6.90 8.27 -10.51
N ALA A 83 6.37 9.49 -10.43
CA ALA A 83 6.68 10.55 -11.38
C ALA A 83 8.17 10.91 -11.38
N ALA A 84 8.81 10.98 -10.23
CA ALA A 84 10.25 11.24 -10.10
C ALA A 84 11.11 10.13 -10.72
N LEU A 85 10.60 8.89 -10.75
CA LEU A 85 11.26 7.73 -11.35
C LEU A 85 10.80 7.45 -12.80
N GLY A 86 10.00 8.34 -13.39
CA GLY A 86 9.57 8.25 -14.80
C GLY A 86 8.39 7.31 -15.05
N ALA A 87 7.60 6.96 -14.02
CA ALA A 87 6.34 6.24 -14.17
C ALA A 87 5.17 7.21 -14.42
N ASP A 88 4.11 6.74 -15.08
CA ASP A 88 2.90 7.55 -15.30
C ASP A 88 2.20 7.85 -13.96
N PRO A 89 1.98 9.13 -13.60
CA PRO A 89 1.40 9.49 -12.31
C PRO A 89 -0.03 8.99 -12.09
N ASP A 90 -0.84 8.88 -13.14
CA ASP A 90 -2.22 8.38 -13.02
C ASP A 90 -2.25 6.86 -12.83
N LEU A 91 -1.29 6.14 -13.43
CA LEU A 91 -1.08 4.72 -13.19
C LEU A 91 -0.68 4.47 -11.72
N MET A 92 0.31 5.23 -11.23
CA MET A 92 0.79 5.10 -9.86
C MET A 92 -0.28 5.42 -8.82
N GLU A 93 -1.01 6.53 -9.00
CA GLU A 93 -2.13 6.87 -8.11
C GLU A 93 -3.19 5.78 -8.12
N GLY A 94 -3.53 5.24 -9.30
CA GLY A 94 -4.49 4.15 -9.43
C GLY A 94 -4.05 2.88 -8.70
N ALA A 95 -2.78 2.47 -8.83
CA ALA A 95 -2.23 1.31 -8.14
C ALA A 95 -2.27 1.48 -6.61
N CYS A 96 -1.84 2.63 -6.11
CA CYS A 96 -1.87 2.93 -4.68
C CYS A 96 -3.29 3.03 -4.11
N LEU A 97 -4.26 3.58 -4.85
CA LEU A 97 -5.67 3.57 -4.43
C LEU A 97 -6.25 2.15 -4.38
N ALA A 98 -5.71 1.23 -5.18
CA ALA A 98 -6.24 -0.12 -5.30
C ALA A 98 -5.62 -1.13 -4.30
N HIS A 99 -4.48 -0.83 -3.67
CA HIS A 99 -3.72 -1.79 -2.89
C HIS A 99 -4.54 -2.45 -1.76
N ASP A 100 -5.38 -1.68 -1.08
CA ASP A 100 -6.14 -2.09 0.11
C ASP A 100 -7.61 -2.47 -0.15
N LEU A 101 -8.08 -2.47 -1.41
CA LEU A 101 -9.50 -2.71 -1.75
C LEU A 101 -10.05 -4.02 -1.18
N GLY A 102 -9.23 -5.08 -1.21
CA GLY A 102 -9.57 -6.42 -0.74
C GLY A 102 -9.45 -6.62 0.76
N HIS A 103 -8.95 -5.65 1.51
CA HIS A 103 -8.79 -5.81 2.94
C HIS A 103 -10.13 -6.02 3.64
N PRO A 104 -10.27 -7.03 4.52
CA PRO A 104 -11.52 -7.31 5.20
C PRO A 104 -11.76 -6.33 6.37
N PRO A 105 -12.94 -6.36 7.02
CA PRO A 105 -13.13 -5.74 8.32
C PRO A 105 -12.08 -6.24 9.32
N PHE A 106 -11.65 -5.36 10.23
CA PHE A 106 -10.67 -5.67 11.29
C PHE A 106 -9.23 -5.97 10.80
N GLY A 107 -8.88 -5.57 9.59
CA GLY A 107 -7.51 -5.63 9.08
C GLY A 107 -6.95 -7.06 9.04
N HIS A 108 -5.68 -7.23 9.41
CA HIS A 108 -5.01 -8.54 9.43
C HIS A 108 -5.67 -9.56 10.38
N ASN A 109 -6.28 -9.08 11.48
CA ASN A 109 -7.02 -9.97 12.38
C ASN A 109 -8.24 -10.60 11.69
N GLY A 110 -8.98 -9.81 10.90
CA GLY A 110 -10.07 -10.29 10.08
C GLY A 110 -9.61 -11.17 8.92
N GLU A 111 -8.45 -10.88 8.33
CA GLU A 111 -7.83 -11.69 7.28
C GLU A 111 -7.52 -13.11 7.78
N MET A 112 -6.91 -13.24 8.97
CA MET A 112 -6.65 -14.54 9.59
C MET A 112 -7.92 -15.34 9.83
N ALA A 113 -8.96 -14.71 10.38
CA ALA A 113 -10.24 -15.37 10.64
C ALA A 113 -10.91 -15.83 9.33
N LEU A 114 -10.99 -14.96 8.32
CA LEU A 114 -11.57 -15.31 7.02
C LEU A 114 -10.76 -16.39 6.30
N ASN A 115 -9.42 -16.33 6.35
CA ASN A 115 -8.60 -17.40 5.75
C ASN A 115 -8.87 -18.75 6.39
N GLN A 116 -9.10 -18.79 7.71
CA GLN A 116 -9.44 -20.04 8.39
C GLN A 116 -10.81 -20.59 7.97
N VAL A 117 -11.83 -19.72 7.88
CA VAL A 117 -13.19 -20.12 7.47
C VAL A 117 -13.23 -20.53 6.00
N ALA A 118 -12.49 -19.83 5.14
CA ALA A 118 -12.49 -20.04 3.70
C ALA A 118 -11.54 -21.17 3.22
N LYS A 119 -10.90 -21.93 4.11
CA LYS A 119 -9.93 -22.99 3.73
C LYS A 119 -10.48 -23.97 2.69
N SER A 120 -11.77 -24.33 2.80
CA SER A 120 -12.42 -25.27 1.88
C SER A 120 -12.66 -24.72 0.46
N CYS A 121 -12.59 -23.39 0.28
CA CYS A 121 -12.80 -22.72 -1.01
C CYS A 121 -11.59 -21.91 -1.49
N GLY A 122 -10.38 -22.29 -1.08
CA GLY A 122 -9.14 -21.67 -1.53
C GLY A 122 -8.54 -20.64 -0.56
N GLY A 123 -9.13 -20.43 0.62
CA GLY A 123 -8.66 -19.49 1.64
C GLY A 123 -8.99 -18.04 1.32
N PHE A 124 -8.44 -17.14 2.12
CA PHE A 124 -8.58 -15.69 1.95
C PHE A 124 -7.23 -15.00 2.09
N GLU A 125 -6.94 -14.06 1.19
CA GLU A 125 -5.79 -13.18 1.22
C GLU A 125 -6.19 -11.81 0.66
N GLY A 126 -5.86 -10.72 1.38
CA GLY A 126 -6.32 -9.37 1.06
C GLY A 126 -5.85 -8.85 -0.30
N ASN A 127 -4.60 -9.15 -0.69
CA ASN A 127 -4.07 -8.71 -1.98
C ASN A 127 -4.71 -9.48 -3.15
N ALA A 128 -4.91 -10.80 -3.02
CA ALA A 128 -5.65 -11.57 -4.01
C ALA A 128 -7.10 -11.09 -4.13
N GLN A 129 -7.71 -10.73 -3.01
CA GLN A 129 -9.05 -10.16 -2.99
C GLN A 129 -9.10 -8.77 -3.64
N SER A 130 -8.04 -7.94 -3.51
CA SER A 130 -7.93 -6.66 -4.22
C SER A 130 -7.95 -6.88 -5.73
N ILE A 131 -7.15 -7.80 -6.24
CA ILE A 131 -7.16 -8.16 -7.67
C ILE A 131 -8.52 -8.73 -8.08
N ARG A 132 -9.12 -9.65 -7.31
CA ARG A 132 -10.46 -10.20 -7.60
C ARG A 132 -11.54 -9.11 -7.69
N LEU A 133 -11.49 -8.09 -6.85
CA LEU A 133 -12.40 -6.94 -6.95
C LEU A 133 -12.23 -6.21 -8.28
N LEU A 134 -10.98 -5.95 -8.69
CA LEU A 134 -10.69 -5.23 -9.93
C LEU A 134 -11.10 -6.00 -11.19
N ILE A 135 -10.93 -7.33 -11.21
CA ILE A 135 -11.10 -8.15 -12.41
C ILE A 135 -12.42 -8.92 -12.47
N ARG A 136 -13.20 -8.95 -11.37
CA ARG A 136 -14.42 -9.77 -11.32
C ARG A 136 -15.59 -9.14 -10.56
N LEU A 137 -15.36 -8.65 -9.32
CA LEU A 137 -16.46 -8.33 -8.41
C LEU A 137 -17.03 -6.92 -8.59
N GLU A 138 -16.26 -5.96 -9.08
CA GLU A 138 -16.78 -4.63 -9.43
C GLU A 138 -17.64 -4.73 -10.69
N ALA A 139 -18.90 -4.34 -10.56
CA ALA A 139 -19.91 -4.55 -11.61
C ALA A 139 -19.89 -3.44 -12.69
N LYS A 140 -18.74 -3.28 -13.38
CA LYS A 140 -18.64 -2.30 -14.47
C LYS A 140 -18.80 -2.93 -15.86
N THR A 141 -18.15 -4.03 -16.14
CA THR A 141 -18.16 -4.68 -17.46
C THR A 141 -18.58 -6.12 -17.32
N VAL A 142 -19.68 -6.45 -17.98
CA VAL A 142 -20.29 -7.79 -17.97
C VAL A 142 -20.39 -8.28 -19.42
N LEU A 143 -19.92 -9.50 -19.66
CA LEU A 143 -20.00 -10.17 -20.96
C LEU A 143 -21.45 -10.61 -21.26
N PRO A 144 -21.77 -10.90 -22.54
CA PRO A 144 -23.10 -11.34 -22.91
C PRO A 144 -23.58 -12.62 -22.21
N ASP A 145 -22.65 -13.49 -21.78
CA ASP A 145 -22.92 -14.71 -21.01
C ASP A 145 -23.14 -14.45 -19.51
N GLY A 146 -23.11 -13.19 -19.10
CA GLY A 146 -23.27 -12.79 -17.69
C GLY A 146 -21.99 -12.82 -16.86
N LYS A 147 -20.82 -13.24 -17.43
CA LYS A 147 -19.53 -13.21 -16.74
C LYS A 147 -19.05 -11.77 -16.57
N SER A 148 -18.79 -11.37 -15.33
CA SER A 148 -18.15 -10.08 -15.05
C SER A 148 -16.65 -10.15 -15.26
N ILE A 149 -16.09 -9.08 -15.84
CA ILE A 149 -14.64 -8.83 -15.94
C ILE A 149 -14.25 -7.58 -15.15
N GLY A 150 -15.03 -7.23 -14.15
CA GLY A 150 -14.74 -6.17 -13.20
C GLY A 150 -14.65 -4.78 -13.86
N LEU A 151 -13.62 -4.04 -13.51
CA LEU A 151 -13.39 -2.68 -14.01
C LEU A 151 -12.81 -2.64 -15.43
N ASN A 152 -12.35 -3.77 -15.97
CA ASN A 152 -11.67 -3.86 -17.27
C ASN A 152 -10.51 -2.85 -17.37
N LEU A 153 -9.60 -2.88 -16.40
CA LEU A 153 -8.42 -2.03 -16.37
C LEU A 153 -7.39 -2.48 -17.41
N THR A 154 -6.43 -1.61 -17.71
CA THR A 154 -5.29 -1.93 -18.58
C THR A 154 -4.36 -2.95 -17.92
N ARG A 155 -3.56 -3.63 -18.74
CA ARG A 155 -2.55 -4.60 -18.28
C ARG A 155 -1.60 -3.98 -17.24
N ALA A 156 -1.04 -2.81 -17.55
CA ALA A 156 -0.13 -2.14 -16.65
C ALA A 156 -0.80 -1.75 -15.32
N SER A 157 -2.07 -1.30 -15.32
CA SER A 157 -2.79 -0.94 -14.10
C SER A 157 -3.06 -2.14 -13.20
N LEU A 158 -3.43 -3.29 -13.76
CA LEU A 158 -3.62 -4.53 -13.00
C LEU A 158 -2.30 -5.03 -12.41
N ASP A 159 -1.24 -4.99 -13.21
CA ASP A 159 0.08 -5.44 -12.78
C ASP A 159 0.71 -4.52 -11.70
N ALA A 160 0.53 -3.21 -11.85
CA ALA A 160 0.96 -2.22 -10.85
C ALA A 160 0.25 -2.39 -9.49
N ALA A 161 -1.00 -2.89 -9.49
CA ALA A 161 -1.75 -3.19 -8.28
C ALA A 161 -1.43 -4.59 -7.69
N THR A 162 -0.55 -5.36 -8.32
CA THR A 162 -0.25 -6.75 -7.93
C THR A 162 1.03 -6.83 -7.08
N LYS A 163 0.86 -6.84 -5.76
CA LYS A 163 1.97 -6.94 -4.79
C LYS A 163 2.65 -8.31 -4.84
N TYR A 164 1.87 -9.39 -4.91
CA TYR A 164 2.35 -10.78 -4.93
C TYR A 164 1.98 -11.43 -6.26
N PRO A 165 2.88 -11.44 -7.26
CA PRO A 165 2.55 -11.91 -8.61
C PRO A 165 2.63 -13.45 -8.75
N TRP A 166 1.94 -14.17 -7.84
CA TRP A 166 1.79 -15.62 -7.83
C TRP A 166 0.47 -16.05 -7.21
N SER A 167 0.04 -17.25 -7.55
CA SER A 167 -1.09 -17.93 -6.92
C SER A 167 -0.68 -18.55 -5.58
N ARG A 168 -1.67 -18.99 -4.82
CA ARG A 168 -1.43 -19.66 -3.54
C ARG A 168 -0.51 -20.86 -3.71
N ASP A 169 0.56 -20.90 -2.95
CA ASP A 169 1.45 -22.04 -2.78
C ASP A 169 1.27 -22.64 -1.38
N LYS A 170 1.68 -23.93 -1.21
CA LYS A 170 1.59 -24.62 0.08
C LYS A 170 2.45 -23.98 1.17
N ASP A 171 3.53 -23.33 0.77
CA ASP A 171 4.55 -22.76 1.67
C ASP A 171 4.38 -21.24 1.91
N SER A 172 3.43 -20.57 1.22
CA SER A 172 3.19 -19.14 1.37
C SER A 172 1.71 -18.83 1.64
N GLU A 173 1.45 -18.13 2.74
CA GLU A 173 0.12 -17.60 3.04
C GLU A 173 -0.21 -16.35 2.20
N LYS A 174 0.82 -15.67 1.66
CA LYS A 174 0.68 -14.47 0.83
C LYS A 174 0.68 -14.82 -0.66
N PHE A 175 -0.36 -14.38 -1.36
CA PHE A 175 -0.52 -14.56 -2.81
C PHE A 175 -1.37 -13.43 -3.39
N GLY A 176 -1.28 -13.18 -4.70
CA GLY A 176 -1.97 -12.06 -5.35
C GLY A 176 -3.08 -12.49 -6.31
N VAL A 177 -3.35 -13.79 -6.48
CA VAL A 177 -4.42 -14.26 -7.35
C VAL A 177 -4.98 -15.59 -6.87
N TYR A 178 -6.31 -15.75 -6.96
CA TYR A 178 -6.98 -17.03 -6.75
C TYR A 178 -6.95 -17.89 -8.03
N GLU A 179 -7.05 -19.21 -7.89
CA GLU A 179 -6.97 -20.16 -9.02
C GLU A 179 -8.01 -19.89 -10.12
N ASP A 180 -9.23 -19.53 -9.75
CA ASP A 180 -10.30 -19.22 -10.70
C ASP A 180 -10.22 -17.84 -11.35
N ASP A 181 -9.17 -17.06 -11.05
CA ASP A 181 -8.85 -15.76 -11.65
C ASP A 181 -7.58 -15.81 -12.54
N LEU A 182 -6.94 -16.99 -12.66
CA LEU A 182 -5.67 -17.17 -13.37
C LEU A 182 -5.72 -16.78 -14.86
N ASP A 183 -6.84 -16.92 -15.53
CA ASP A 183 -6.97 -16.55 -16.96
C ASP A 183 -6.63 -15.07 -17.19
N ILE A 184 -7.27 -14.18 -16.43
CA ILE A 184 -7.03 -12.74 -16.54
C ILE A 184 -5.65 -12.38 -15.96
N PHE A 185 -5.23 -13.05 -14.88
CA PHE A 185 -3.91 -12.86 -14.29
C PHE A 185 -2.80 -13.16 -15.32
N ASN A 186 -2.85 -14.32 -15.95
CA ASN A 186 -1.85 -14.72 -16.96
C ASN A 186 -1.85 -13.77 -18.17
N TRP A 187 -3.02 -13.25 -18.57
CA TRP A 187 -3.13 -12.29 -19.64
C TRP A 187 -2.41 -10.97 -19.30
N TYR A 188 -2.67 -10.35 -18.13
CA TYR A 188 -2.03 -9.07 -17.84
C TYR A 188 -0.55 -9.22 -17.45
N ARG A 189 -0.15 -10.42 -17.03
CA ARG A 189 1.24 -10.78 -16.70
C ARG A 189 2.05 -11.29 -17.90
N GLN A 190 1.45 -11.37 -19.08
CA GLN A 190 2.12 -11.85 -20.28
C GLN A 190 3.39 -11.04 -20.58
N GLY A 191 4.54 -11.72 -20.73
CA GLY A 191 5.86 -11.11 -20.91
C GLY A 191 6.62 -10.85 -19.60
N ALA A 192 5.99 -10.95 -18.46
CA ALA A 192 6.65 -10.88 -17.16
C ALA A 192 7.32 -12.23 -16.81
N LYS A 193 8.45 -12.17 -16.13
CA LYS A 193 9.03 -13.37 -15.52
C LYS A 193 8.20 -13.80 -14.30
N PRO A 194 8.03 -15.13 -14.06
CA PRO A 194 7.33 -15.62 -12.88
C PRO A 194 7.91 -15.03 -11.59
N GLY A 195 7.03 -14.61 -10.69
CA GLY A 195 7.41 -14.07 -9.38
C GLY A 195 8.05 -12.67 -9.37
N VAL A 196 8.24 -12.02 -10.53
CA VAL A 196 8.84 -10.69 -10.61
C VAL A 196 7.75 -9.62 -10.59
N THR A 197 7.79 -8.72 -9.63
CA THR A 197 6.91 -7.54 -9.54
C THR A 197 7.35 -6.44 -10.50
N SER A 198 6.39 -5.70 -11.07
CA SER A 198 6.70 -4.50 -11.87
C SER A 198 7.30 -3.40 -10.99
N MET A 199 8.00 -2.45 -11.61
CA MET A 199 8.56 -1.28 -10.93
C MET A 199 7.45 -0.50 -10.20
N GLU A 200 6.31 -0.32 -10.86
CA GLU A 200 5.15 0.37 -10.31
C GLU A 200 4.59 -0.34 -9.06
N ALA A 201 4.53 -1.68 -9.05
CA ALA A 201 4.11 -2.44 -7.88
C ALA A 201 5.10 -2.33 -6.72
N GLN A 202 6.41 -2.24 -7.01
CA GLN A 202 7.43 -2.00 -5.99
C GLN A 202 7.35 -0.58 -5.41
N ILE A 203 7.06 0.43 -6.23
CA ILE A 203 6.82 1.81 -5.78
C ILE A 203 5.56 1.88 -4.93
N MET A 204 4.49 1.23 -5.35
CA MET A 204 3.23 1.15 -4.59
C MET A 204 3.45 0.53 -3.20
N ASP A 205 4.17 -0.60 -3.13
CA ASP A 205 4.48 -1.31 -1.88
C ASP A 205 5.33 -0.46 -0.93
N TRP A 206 6.35 0.23 -1.45
CA TRP A 206 7.16 1.16 -0.66
C TRP A 206 6.36 2.37 -0.19
N SER A 207 5.46 2.89 -1.01
CA SER A 207 4.60 4.03 -0.66
C SER A 207 3.60 3.68 0.43
N ASP A 208 3.06 2.45 0.41
CA ASP A 208 2.25 1.89 1.49
C ASP A 208 3.08 1.81 2.80
N ASP A 209 4.28 1.25 2.72
CA ASP A 209 5.20 1.14 3.86
C ASP A 209 5.53 2.50 4.49
N VAL A 210 5.78 3.52 3.67
CA VAL A 210 6.05 4.88 4.12
C VAL A 210 4.80 5.51 4.76
N ALA A 211 3.67 5.48 4.05
CA ALA A 211 2.41 6.06 4.55
C ALA A 211 1.98 5.41 5.87
N TYR A 212 2.02 4.06 5.92
CA TYR A 212 1.69 3.30 7.12
C TYR A 212 2.59 3.68 8.30
N SER A 213 3.91 3.59 8.13
CA SER A 213 4.86 3.81 9.22
C SER A 213 4.82 5.22 9.80
N VAL A 214 4.69 6.23 8.94
CA VAL A 214 4.71 7.64 9.36
C VAL A 214 3.39 8.05 10.01
N HIS A 215 2.28 7.67 9.41
CA HIS A 215 0.97 8.08 9.89
C HIS A 215 0.52 7.30 11.13
N ASP A 216 0.92 6.03 11.25
CA ASP A 216 0.62 5.26 12.46
C ASP A 216 1.42 5.78 13.68
N LEU A 217 2.66 6.26 13.46
CA LEU A 217 3.38 6.99 14.51
C LEU A 217 2.63 8.27 14.90
N GLU A 218 2.19 9.09 13.94
CA GLU A 218 1.41 10.30 14.19
C GLU A 218 0.17 10.01 15.02
N ASP A 219 -0.65 9.04 14.58
CA ASP A 219 -1.89 8.65 15.23
C ASP A 219 -1.66 8.11 16.65
N SER A 220 -0.59 7.34 16.83
CA SER A 220 -0.23 6.76 18.12
C SER A 220 0.20 7.82 19.13
N LEU A 221 0.86 8.88 18.68
CA LEU A 221 1.23 10.04 19.49
C LEU A 221 0.00 10.89 19.86
N VAL A 222 -0.88 11.16 18.88
CA VAL A 222 -2.12 11.93 19.09
C VAL A 222 -3.04 11.23 20.08
N THR A 223 -3.16 9.90 20.01
CA THR A 223 -4.00 9.11 20.93
C THR A 223 -3.33 8.86 22.27
N GLY A 224 -2.07 9.27 22.47
CA GLY A 224 -1.33 9.09 23.72
C GLY A 224 -0.89 7.65 24.01
N GLN A 225 -1.03 6.74 23.05
CA GLN A 225 -0.59 5.35 23.16
C GLN A 225 0.93 5.23 23.16
N VAL A 226 1.63 6.12 22.44
CA VAL A 226 3.09 6.20 22.36
C VAL A 226 3.58 7.44 23.09
N LYS A 227 4.61 7.26 23.93
CA LYS A 227 5.35 8.33 24.58
C LYS A 227 6.79 8.32 24.09
N LEU A 228 7.22 9.43 23.51
CA LEU A 228 8.53 9.54 22.86
C LEU A 228 9.72 9.32 23.79
N ASP A 229 9.58 9.68 25.07
CA ASP A 229 10.59 9.48 26.11
C ASP A 229 10.81 8.02 26.50
N GLN A 230 9.84 7.13 26.21
CA GLN A 230 9.91 5.70 26.50
C GLN A 230 10.61 4.89 25.38
N LEU A 231 10.71 5.41 24.17
CA LEU A 231 11.23 4.66 23.01
C LEU A 231 12.63 4.08 23.25
N SER A 232 13.52 4.86 23.89
CA SER A 232 14.88 4.40 24.17
C SER A 232 14.94 3.30 25.25
N SER A 233 14.04 3.30 26.23
CA SER A 233 13.95 2.25 27.24
C SER A 233 13.34 0.96 26.68
N ASP A 234 12.46 1.07 25.70
CA ASP A 234 11.74 -0.05 25.09
C ASP A 234 12.42 -0.62 23.83
N LEU A 235 13.63 -0.18 23.54
CA LEU A 235 14.36 -0.52 22.31
C LEU A 235 14.43 -2.04 22.05
N LYS A 236 14.63 -2.85 23.11
CA LYS A 236 14.65 -4.32 23.00
C LYS A 236 13.31 -4.91 22.56
N ASN A 237 12.20 -4.32 22.97
CA ASN A 237 10.87 -4.77 22.57
C ASN A 237 10.59 -4.35 21.13
N LEU A 238 10.95 -3.13 20.76
CA LEU A 238 10.86 -2.64 19.38
C LEU A 238 11.69 -3.51 18.42
N TYR A 239 12.90 -3.88 18.81
CA TYR A 239 13.74 -4.81 18.04
C TYR A 239 13.05 -6.16 17.84
N LYS A 240 12.46 -6.74 18.88
CA LYS A 240 11.77 -8.03 18.77
C LYS A 240 10.61 -7.97 17.76
N VAL A 241 9.80 -6.92 17.82
CA VAL A 241 8.69 -6.70 16.88
C VAL A 241 9.23 -6.47 15.46
N ALA A 242 10.23 -5.58 15.31
CA ALA A 242 10.82 -5.31 14.00
C ALA A 242 11.36 -6.59 13.34
N LYS A 243 12.05 -7.44 14.11
CA LYS A 243 12.63 -8.69 13.63
C LYS A 243 11.58 -9.76 13.31
N ALA A 244 10.54 -9.87 14.12
CA ALA A 244 9.51 -10.88 13.94
C ALA A 244 8.58 -10.56 12.75
N ASP A 245 8.19 -9.27 12.60
CA ASP A 245 7.07 -8.91 11.75
C ASP A 245 7.48 -8.16 10.47
N TYR A 246 8.65 -7.48 10.45
CA TYR A 246 8.98 -6.56 9.37
C TYR A 246 10.32 -6.82 8.69
N LEU A 247 11.37 -7.13 9.43
CA LEU A 247 12.72 -7.25 8.89
C LEU A 247 13.52 -8.35 9.63
N PRO A 248 13.35 -9.64 9.26
CA PRO A 248 13.90 -10.78 10.00
C PRO A 248 15.43 -10.78 10.18
N ASP A 249 16.16 -10.13 9.28
CA ASP A 249 17.62 -10.03 9.28
C ASP A 249 18.18 -8.79 10.00
N ILE A 250 17.29 -7.99 10.65
CA ILE A 250 17.69 -6.78 11.39
C ILE A 250 18.50 -7.12 12.64
N SER A 251 19.46 -6.28 13.01
CA SER A 251 20.23 -6.35 14.24
C SER A 251 19.79 -5.31 15.28
N GLU A 252 20.07 -5.56 16.55
CA GLU A 252 19.80 -4.58 17.63
C GLU A 252 20.54 -3.26 17.41
N ALA A 253 21.79 -3.32 16.92
CA ALA A 253 22.57 -2.12 16.63
C ALA A 253 21.97 -1.27 15.50
N GLU A 254 21.38 -1.89 14.47
CA GLU A 254 20.70 -1.15 13.40
C GLU A 254 19.46 -0.42 13.93
N ILE A 255 18.65 -1.04 14.78
CA ILE A 255 17.47 -0.40 15.41
C ILE A 255 17.90 0.76 16.31
N GLU A 256 18.95 0.58 17.12
CA GLU A 256 19.48 1.65 17.98
C GLU A 256 19.97 2.84 17.14
N ASN A 257 20.73 2.58 16.07
CA ASN A 257 21.22 3.61 15.18
C ASN A 257 20.09 4.33 14.43
N ALA A 258 19.05 3.60 14.00
CA ALA A 258 17.87 4.18 13.36
C ALA A 258 17.12 5.11 14.33
N LEU A 259 16.90 4.70 15.58
CA LEU A 259 16.25 5.56 16.57
C LEU A 259 17.06 6.82 16.82
N LYS A 260 18.39 6.71 17.00
CA LYS A 260 19.29 7.86 17.17
C LYS A 260 19.24 8.80 15.95
N SER A 261 19.25 8.24 14.73
CA SER A 261 19.17 9.03 13.49
C SER A 261 17.85 9.81 13.41
N LEU A 262 16.71 9.19 13.72
CA LEU A 262 15.40 9.85 13.72
C LEU A 262 15.32 10.93 14.82
N GLN A 263 15.82 10.65 16.03
CA GLN A 263 15.83 11.61 17.14
C GLN A 263 16.72 12.84 16.90
N GLN A 264 17.69 12.76 15.99
CA GLN A 264 18.54 13.88 15.59
C GLN A 264 17.89 14.81 14.56
N LEU A 265 16.78 14.41 13.95
CA LEU A 265 16.05 15.27 13.02
C LEU A 265 15.52 16.52 13.76
N SER A 266 15.67 17.68 13.16
CA SER A 266 15.21 18.95 13.75
C SER A 266 13.69 18.99 13.97
N CYS A 267 12.94 18.24 13.18
CA CYS A 267 11.49 18.06 13.28
C CYS A 267 11.06 17.03 14.32
N TRP A 268 11.99 16.23 14.89
CA TRP A 268 11.62 15.22 15.88
C TRP A 268 11.05 15.87 17.15
N PRO A 269 9.79 15.58 17.53
CA PRO A 269 9.16 16.23 18.66
C PRO A 269 9.75 15.74 19.99
N LYS A 270 9.91 16.65 20.94
CA LYS A 270 10.35 16.31 22.30
C LYS A 270 9.21 15.74 23.15
N ASN A 271 8.00 16.25 22.93
CA ASN A 271 6.77 15.85 23.61
C ASN A 271 5.56 16.16 22.74
N TYR A 272 4.42 15.57 23.08
CA TYR A 272 3.12 15.90 22.53
C TYR A 272 2.17 16.23 23.68
N ASP A 273 1.56 17.42 23.67
CA ASP A 273 0.70 17.94 24.73
C ASP A 273 -0.71 18.30 24.23
N GLY A 274 -1.06 17.93 22.97
CA GLY A 274 -2.35 18.22 22.36
C GLY A 274 -2.55 19.68 21.92
N SER A 275 -1.55 20.57 22.15
CA SER A 275 -1.64 21.96 21.70
C SER A 275 -1.56 22.07 20.17
N HIS A 276 -2.11 23.17 19.63
CA HIS A 276 -2.02 23.48 18.20
C HIS A 276 -0.55 23.50 17.71
N SER A 277 0.38 23.96 18.55
CA SER A 277 1.82 23.97 18.25
C SER A 277 2.39 22.54 18.18
N SER A 278 1.99 21.63 19.07
CA SER A 278 2.46 20.24 19.03
C SER A 278 1.86 19.47 17.85
N LEU A 279 0.61 19.73 17.48
CA LEU A 279 0.01 19.21 16.24
C LEU A 279 0.76 19.68 15.00
N GLY A 280 1.12 20.97 14.92
CA GLY A 280 1.93 21.51 13.83
C GLY A 280 3.29 20.82 13.68
N ARG A 281 3.95 20.50 14.82
CA ARG A 281 5.22 19.74 14.81
C ARG A 281 5.05 18.31 14.32
N LEU A 282 3.94 17.63 14.61
CA LEU A 282 3.66 16.31 14.07
C LEU A 282 3.45 16.33 12.56
N LYS A 283 2.78 17.35 12.03
CA LYS A 283 2.63 17.53 10.58
C LYS A 283 3.97 17.81 9.89
N ASP A 284 4.83 18.59 10.51
CA ASP A 284 6.20 18.81 10.01
C ASP A 284 7.02 17.50 10.04
N LEU A 285 6.94 16.74 11.13
CA LEU A 285 7.59 15.43 11.24
C LEU A 285 7.12 14.49 10.11
N ALA A 286 5.82 14.35 9.91
CA ALA A 286 5.27 13.49 8.87
C ALA A 286 5.76 13.90 7.47
N SER A 287 5.73 15.20 7.15
CA SER A 287 6.22 15.73 5.89
C SER A 287 7.72 15.45 5.68
N GLN A 288 8.55 15.68 6.70
CA GLN A 288 10.00 15.47 6.62
C GLN A 288 10.35 13.97 6.49
N LEU A 289 9.65 13.08 7.18
CA LEU A 289 9.87 11.63 7.07
C LEU A 289 9.45 11.10 5.70
N ILE A 290 8.30 11.50 5.18
CA ILE A 290 7.85 11.11 3.83
C ILE A 290 8.88 11.57 2.79
N GLY A 291 9.30 12.84 2.85
CA GLY A 291 10.31 13.39 1.95
C GLY A 291 11.65 12.64 2.05
N ARG A 292 12.11 12.34 3.26
CA ARG A 292 13.34 11.57 3.52
C ARG A 292 13.29 10.18 2.88
N PHE A 293 12.19 9.45 3.06
CA PHE A 293 12.05 8.09 2.56
C PHE A 293 11.87 8.04 1.03
N ALA A 294 11.10 8.97 0.47
CA ALA A 294 10.93 9.07 -0.98
C ALA A 294 12.23 9.48 -1.67
N GLN A 295 12.88 10.55 -1.23
CA GLN A 295 14.11 11.06 -1.84
C GLN A 295 15.27 10.05 -1.77
N SER A 296 15.43 9.35 -0.64
CA SER A 296 16.51 8.35 -0.51
C SER A 296 16.37 7.21 -1.50
N VAL A 297 15.14 6.76 -1.76
CA VAL A 297 14.83 5.69 -2.72
C VAL A 297 14.96 6.19 -4.16
N GLU A 298 14.50 7.39 -4.45
CA GLU A 298 14.67 8.04 -5.75
C GLU A 298 16.15 8.12 -6.12
N VAL A 299 16.98 8.72 -5.26
CA VAL A 299 18.43 8.88 -5.50
C VAL A 299 19.10 7.52 -5.69
N ALA A 300 18.87 6.56 -4.80
CA ALA A 300 19.52 5.24 -4.89
C ALA A 300 19.09 4.47 -6.15
N THR A 301 17.85 4.65 -6.60
CA THR A 301 17.34 4.00 -7.81
C THR A 301 17.92 4.65 -9.06
N GLN A 302 17.97 5.98 -9.12
CA GLN A 302 18.58 6.72 -10.22
C GLN A 302 20.09 6.52 -10.32
N GLU A 303 20.81 6.44 -9.20
CA GLU A 303 22.24 6.09 -9.17
C GLU A 303 22.52 4.73 -9.82
N LYS A 304 21.59 3.78 -9.68
CA LYS A 304 21.76 2.42 -10.24
C LYS A 304 21.30 2.29 -11.67
N TYR A 305 20.23 2.96 -12.08
CA TYR A 305 19.57 2.74 -13.36
C TYR A 305 19.56 3.96 -14.29
N GLY A 306 20.00 5.13 -13.81
CA GLY A 306 19.90 6.40 -14.54
C GLY A 306 18.58 7.13 -14.28
N ASP A 307 18.41 8.27 -14.93
CA ASP A 307 17.28 9.22 -14.78
C ASP A 307 16.20 9.08 -15.87
N GLY A 308 16.20 7.97 -16.61
CA GLY A 308 15.21 7.67 -17.63
C GLY A 308 13.88 7.15 -17.06
N ASP A 309 12.92 6.85 -17.97
CA ASP A 309 11.64 6.25 -17.61
C ASP A 309 11.85 4.83 -17.05
N LEU A 310 11.82 4.68 -15.73
CA LEU A 310 11.98 3.40 -15.03
C LEU A 310 10.62 2.75 -14.84
N THR A 311 10.15 2.06 -15.88
CA THR A 311 8.80 1.51 -15.95
C THR A 311 8.80 -0.01 -16.12
N ARG A 312 7.74 -0.67 -15.72
CA ARG A 312 7.47 -2.09 -15.88
C ARG A 312 8.56 -2.98 -15.27
N TYR A 313 9.39 -3.62 -16.12
CA TYR A 313 10.42 -4.58 -15.70
C TYR A 313 11.83 -4.16 -16.10
N ASN A 314 12.02 -2.89 -16.52
CA ASN A 314 13.35 -2.41 -16.92
C ASN A 314 14.22 -1.98 -15.74
N ALA A 315 13.63 -1.85 -14.56
CA ALA A 315 14.34 -1.53 -13.32
C ALA A 315 13.70 -2.22 -12.10
N ASN A 316 14.38 -2.14 -10.96
CA ASN A 316 13.84 -2.48 -9.65
C ASN A 316 14.06 -1.32 -8.69
N LEU A 317 13.12 -1.08 -7.80
CA LEU A 317 13.23 -0.06 -6.77
C LEU A 317 14.40 -0.39 -5.83
N VAL A 318 15.27 0.58 -5.60
CA VAL A 318 16.40 0.44 -4.68
C VAL A 318 16.08 1.16 -3.39
N VAL A 319 15.73 0.38 -2.36
CA VAL A 319 15.50 0.92 -1.02
C VAL A 319 16.78 0.74 -0.20
N PRO A 320 17.46 1.82 0.20
CA PRO A 320 18.67 1.71 1.01
C PRO A 320 18.39 1.05 2.37
N ARG A 321 19.35 0.28 2.87
CA ARG A 321 19.21 -0.48 4.13
C ARG A 321 18.81 0.41 5.30
N ALA A 322 19.39 1.61 5.42
CA ALA A 322 19.08 2.54 6.51
C ALA A 322 17.60 2.90 6.54
N GLN A 323 16.99 3.21 5.38
CA GLN A 323 15.59 3.57 5.29
C GLN A 323 14.66 2.36 5.56
N ARG A 324 15.04 1.15 5.11
CA ARG A 324 14.31 -0.07 5.47
C ARG A 324 14.27 -0.28 6.98
N VAL A 325 15.39 -0.03 7.67
CA VAL A 325 15.48 -0.15 9.12
C VAL A 325 14.68 0.94 9.83
N GLU A 326 14.77 2.20 9.37
CA GLU A 326 13.97 3.31 9.93
C GLU A 326 12.46 3.03 9.79
N VAL A 327 11.99 2.61 8.62
CA VAL A 327 10.58 2.23 8.40
C VAL A 327 10.17 1.04 9.27
N ALA A 328 11.01 0.00 9.37
CA ALA A 328 10.74 -1.16 10.23
C ALA A 328 10.66 -0.75 11.72
N LEU A 329 11.51 0.18 12.17
CA LEU A 329 11.44 0.75 13.52
C LEU A 329 10.11 1.50 13.73
N LEU A 330 9.71 2.39 12.82
CA LEU A 330 8.46 3.14 12.94
C LEU A 330 7.25 2.19 12.99
N LYS A 331 7.21 1.18 12.13
CA LYS A 331 6.18 0.12 12.17
C LYS A 331 6.19 -0.65 13.48
N SER A 332 7.38 -0.95 14.03
CA SER A 332 7.49 -1.66 15.31
C SER A 332 7.00 -0.85 16.50
N ILE A 333 7.06 0.47 16.43
CA ILE A 333 6.48 1.35 17.46
C ILE A 333 4.95 1.16 17.48
N ALA A 334 4.26 1.29 16.36
CA ALA A 334 2.83 1.02 16.29
C ALA A 334 2.50 -0.44 16.67
N GLY A 335 3.29 -1.40 16.19
CA GLY A 335 3.16 -2.81 16.52
C GLY A 335 3.22 -3.08 18.01
N HIS A 336 4.21 -2.52 18.70
CA HIS A 336 4.43 -2.74 20.14
C HIS A 336 3.37 -2.06 21.00
N TYR A 337 3.14 -0.76 20.79
CA TYR A 337 2.30 0.03 21.72
C TYR A 337 0.80 -0.04 21.40
N VAL A 338 0.43 -0.36 20.18
CA VAL A 338 -0.98 -0.34 19.73
C VAL A 338 -1.49 -1.75 19.44
N ILE A 339 -0.82 -2.47 18.52
CA ILE A 339 -1.32 -3.77 18.04
C ILE A 339 -1.18 -4.85 19.10
N ASN A 340 -0.02 -4.92 19.77
CA ASN A 340 0.29 -5.94 20.77
C ASN A 340 -0.16 -5.56 22.19
N ALA A 341 -0.79 -4.41 22.38
CA ALA A 341 -1.35 -4.02 23.68
C ALA A 341 -2.43 -5.01 24.13
N GLU A 342 -2.48 -5.31 25.44
CA GLU A 342 -3.43 -6.27 26.03
C GLU A 342 -4.89 -5.95 25.68
N ALA A 343 -5.28 -4.69 25.76
CA ALA A 343 -6.62 -4.23 25.38
C ALA A 343 -6.96 -4.51 23.92
N SER A 344 -5.97 -4.46 23.01
CA SER A 344 -6.13 -4.79 21.60
C SER A 344 -6.32 -6.29 21.40
N GLN A 345 -5.61 -7.13 22.14
CA GLN A 345 -5.72 -8.59 22.05
C GLN A 345 -7.12 -9.09 22.47
N VAL A 346 -7.71 -8.52 23.51
CA VAL A 346 -9.10 -8.83 23.93
C VAL A 346 -10.08 -8.49 22.81
N ARG A 347 -9.95 -7.29 22.25
CA ARG A 347 -10.78 -6.82 21.13
C ARG A 347 -10.62 -7.71 19.88
N TYR A 348 -9.41 -8.15 19.57
CA TYR A 348 -9.13 -9.02 18.43
C TYR A 348 -9.81 -10.39 18.57
N ALA A 349 -9.82 -10.97 19.77
CA ALA A 349 -10.53 -12.21 20.03
C ALA A 349 -12.06 -12.08 19.82
N GLU A 350 -12.65 -10.94 20.20
CA GLU A 350 -14.07 -10.66 19.95
C GLU A 350 -14.36 -10.48 18.45
N GLN A 351 -13.51 -9.74 17.74
CA GLN A 351 -13.63 -9.53 16.29
C GLN A 351 -13.57 -10.84 15.50
N GLN A 352 -12.68 -11.75 15.88
CA GLN A 352 -12.59 -13.07 15.24
C GLN A 352 -13.88 -13.86 15.43
N LYS A 353 -14.48 -13.84 16.62
CA LYS A 353 -15.77 -14.50 16.88
C LYS A 353 -16.93 -13.95 16.04
N LEU A 354 -16.88 -12.67 15.66
CA LEU A 354 -17.90 -12.08 14.78
C LEU A 354 -17.78 -12.52 13.32
N LEU A 355 -16.60 -12.96 12.89
CA LEU A 355 -16.34 -13.39 11.51
C LEU A 355 -16.41 -14.90 11.30
N THR A 356 -16.33 -15.67 12.36
CA THR A 356 -16.38 -17.15 12.36
C THR A 356 -17.72 -17.65 12.88
#